data_72d399fde1dd0d04c8b5a6c0b61b2c6f
#
_entry.id   72d399fde1dd0d04c8b5a6c0b61b2c6f
#
_cell.length_a   1.000
_cell.length_b   1.000
_cell.length_c   1.000
_cell.angle_alpha   90.00
_cell.angle_beta   90.00
_cell.angle_gamma   90.00
#
_symmetry.space_group_name_H-M   'P 1'
#
loop_
_entity.id
_entity.type
_entity.pdbx_description
1 polymer ?
#
loop_
_entity_poly.entity_id
_entity_poly.type
_entity_poly.pdbx_seq_one_letter_code
_entity_poly.pdbx_strand_id
1 'polypeptide(L)'
;MARATEIAANLHEVRGRIAEAALGVGRSPDDVCLVAVSKTFPAEAVLEAWEAGQRHFGENRPEEGQKKISQVMQLITGGPAAAPGAAGGVEDAAVPGGEAAHQDTWGIGERPVWHMIGHIQSRKAGLVASLFDVVHSLDRLRIAQKLSARALGAGCEIPVLLECNVSGEASKFGYRAVGWEHDAVLRAALRDEIGQVIDLPGLKVSGLMTMAPIAEDPEDVRPVFVSLRGLRDLLREQFPHLAFSHLSMGMTADYEVAVEEGATLVRIGRAIFGSRTILRSK
;
A
#
# COMPACT_ATOMS: atom_id res chain seq x y z
N MET A 1 0.88 28.41 -6.46
CA MET A 1 1.63 28.76 -5.23
C MET A 1 0.82 28.44 -3.97
N ALA A 2 -0.41 28.96 -3.78
CA ALA A 2 -1.17 28.70 -2.53
C ALA A 2 -1.41 27.20 -2.23
N ARG A 3 -1.83 26.39 -3.23
CA ARG A 3 -2.07 24.95 -3.06
C ARG A 3 -0.80 24.14 -2.76
N ALA A 4 0.32 24.45 -3.40
CA ALA A 4 1.61 23.80 -3.15
C ALA A 4 2.08 24.02 -1.72
N THR A 5 1.91 25.23 -1.20
CA THR A 5 2.22 25.57 0.20
C THR A 5 1.31 24.81 1.18
N GLU A 6 0.03 24.65 0.84
CA GLU A 6 -0.95 23.90 1.64
C GLU A 6 -0.61 22.40 1.66
N ILE A 7 -0.32 21.78 0.50
CA ILE A 7 0.07 20.36 0.43
C ILE A 7 1.34 20.09 1.23
N ALA A 8 2.35 20.98 1.13
CA ALA A 8 3.60 20.84 1.87
C ALA A 8 3.36 20.94 3.39
N ALA A 9 2.54 21.89 3.85
CA ALA A 9 2.15 22.05 5.25
C ALA A 9 1.40 20.81 5.77
N ASN A 10 0.41 20.32 5.00
CA ASN A 10 -0.36 19.14 5.34
C ASN A 10 0.51 17.87 5.41
N LEU A 11 1.47 17.70 4.51
CA LEU A 11 2.44 16.61 4.56
C LEU A 11 3.32 16.68 5.82
N HIS A 12 3.75 17.87 6.18
CA HIS A 12 4.53 18.09 7.41
C HIS A 12 3.72 17.72 8.65
N GLU A 13 2.47 18.18 8.74
CA GLU A 13 1.58 17.85 9.85
C GLU A 13 1.32 16.36 9.95
N VAL A 14 0.95 15.70 8.84
CA VAL A 14 0.69 14.26 8.82
C VAL A 14 1.92 13.45 9.25
N ARG A 15 3.11 13.80 8.75
CA ARG A 15 4.37 13.16 9.17
C ARG A 15 4.69 13.38 10.64
N GLY A 16 4.42 14.58 11.17
CA GLY A 16 4.56 14.88 12.58
C GLY A 16 3.70 13.97 13.46
N ARG A 17 2.42 13.83 13.13
CA ARG A 17 1.48 12.96 13.87
C ARG A 17 1.85 11.47 13.75
N ILE A 18 2.32 11.01 12.59
CA ILE A 18 2.85 9.65 12.42
C ILE A 18 4.04 9.44 13.36
N ALA A 19 4.96 10.41 13.42
CA ALA A 19 6.13 10.33 14.26
C ALA A 19 5.75 10.31 15.75
N GLU A 20 4.82 11.15 16.20
CA GLU A 20 4.30 11.17 17.57
C GLU A 20 3.68 9.82 17.95
N ALA A 21 2.82 9.26 17.10
CA ALA A 21 2.19 7.97 17.34
C ALA A 21 3.22 6.83 17.41
N ALA A 22 4.21 6.81 16.51
CA ALA A 22 5.27 5.80 16.52
C ALA A 22 6.13 5.88 17.79
N LEU A 23 6.61 7.08 18.13
CA LEU A 23 7.42 7.31 19.32
C LEU A 23 6.66 6.99 20.61
N GLY A 24 5.35 7.28 20.65
CA GLY A 24 4.48 6.99 21.78
C GLY A 24 4.44 5.50 22.17
N VAL A 25 4.70 4.60 21.22
CA VAL A 25 4.77 3.15 21.43
C VAL A 25 6.18 2.56 21.26
N GLY A 26 7.21 3.41 21.27
CA GLY A 26 8.62 2.99 21.23
C GLY A 26 9.09 2.51 19.87
N ARG A 27 8.42 2.91 18.78
CA ARG A 27 8.81 2.61 17.40
C ARG A 27 9.55 3.78 16.76
N SER A 28 10.41 3.48 15.76
CA SER A 28 10.96 4.52 14.91
C SER A 28 9.89 5.08 13.97
N PRO A 29 9.79 6.41 13.78
CA PRO A 29 8.98 7.01 12.72
C PRO A 29 9.35 6.48 11.33
N ASP A 30 10.60 6.11 11.11
CA ASP A 30 11.11 5.58 9.85
C ASP A 30 10.56 4.18 9.53
N ASP A 31 9.97 3.47 10.52
CA ASP A 31 9.28 2.20 10.30
C ASP A 31 7.94 2.38 9.55
N VAL A 32 7.48 3.64 9.33
CA VAL A 32 6.16 3.92 8.77
C VAL A 32 6.27 4.70 7.46
N CYS A 33 5.93 4.05 6.36
CA CYS A 33 5.83 4.67 5.05
C CYS A 33 4.47 5.34 4.86
N LEU A 34 4.47 6.63 4.54
CA LEU A 34 3.28 7.39 4.15
C LEU A 34 3.00 7.19 2.65
N VAL A 35 1.88 6.56 2.33
CA VAL A 35 1.35 6.49 0.96
C VAL A 35 0.32 7.60 0.76
N ALA A 36 0.66 8.62 -0.01
CA ALA A 36 -0.23 9.73 -0.35
C ALA A 36 -1.26 9.30 -1.39
N VAL A 37 -2.54 9.21 -0.99
CA VAL A 37 -3.62 8.71 -1.84
C VAL A 37 -4.12 9.83 -2.75
N SER A 38 -3.65 9.83 -4.01
CA SER A 38 -3.86 10.89 -5.00
C SER A 38 -5.08 10.66 -5.91
N LYS A 39 -5.89 9.62 -5.64
CA LYS A 39 -7.12 9.36 -6.41
C LYS A 39 -7.99 10.61 -6.53
N THR A 40 -8.52 10.86 -7.72
CA THR A 40 -9.36 12.03 -8.04
C THR A 40 -8.67 13.39 -8.07
N PHE A 41 -7.41 13.49 -7.66
CA PHE A 41 -6.61 14.70 -7.76
C PHE A 41 -5.80 14.72 -9.09
N PRO A 42 -5.52 15.88 -9.66
CA PRO A 42 -4.78 16.01 -10.92
C PRO A 42 -3.26 15.74 -10.72
N ALA A 43 -2.55 15.55 -11.85
CA ALA A 43 -1.11 15.27 -11.85
C ALA A 43 -0.28 16.39 -11.20
N GLU A 44 -0.72 17.62 -11.32
CA GLU A 44 -0.07 18.80 -10.72
C GLU A 44 -0.07 18.73 -9.18
N ALA A 45 -1.13 18.20 -8.57
CA ALA A 45 -1.16 18.00 -7.12
C ALA A 45 -0.17 16.92 -6.65
N VAL A 46 0.03 15.89 -7.48
CA VAL A 46 1.06 14.86 -7.24
C VAL A 46 2.46 15.47 -7.37
N LEU A 47 2.68 16.31 -8.39
CA LEU A 47 3.95 17.00 -8.56
C LEU A 47 4.26 17.91 -7.37
N GLU A 48 3.30 18.70 -6.90
CA GLU A 48 3.45 19.56 -5.72
C GLU A 48 3.81 18.74 -4.47
N ALA A 49 3.19 17.58 -4.27
CA ALA A 49 3.54 16.68 -3.17
C ALA A 49 4.94 16.04 -3.36
N TRP A 50 5.31 15.69 -4.59
CA TRP A 50 6.64 15.19 -4.93
C TRP A 50 7.74 16.23 -4.63
N GLU A 51 7.54 17.47 -5.03
CA GLU A 51 8.44 18.59 -4.72
C GLU A 51 8.56 18.85 -3.22
N ALA A 52 7.48 18.58 -2.45
CA ALA A 52 7.47 18.61 -0.99
C ALA A 52 8.09 17.34 -0.33
N GLY A 53 8.75 16.48 -1.13
CA GLY A 53 9.46 15.30 -0.65
C GLY A 53 8.61 14.04 -0.46
N GLN A 54 7.37 13.99 -0.99
CA GLN A 54 6.58 12.76 -0.98
C GLN A 54 7.03 11.82 -2.10
N ARG A 55 7.22 10.55 -1.78
CA ARG A 55 7.76 9.54 -2.73
C ARG A 55 6.76 8.45 -3.09
N HIS A 56 5.87 8.06 -2.21
CA HIS A 56 4.90 6.98 -2.38
C HIS A 56 3.50 7.52 -2.61
N PHE A 57 2.87 7.08 -3.73
CA PHE A 57 1.54 7.55 -4.14
C PHE A 57 0.60 6.38 -4.38
N GLY A 58 -0.66 6.51 -3.95
CA GLY A 58 -1.66 5.46 -4.07
C GLY A 58 -2.81 5.82 -5.01
N GLU A 59 -3.16 4.88 -5.90
CA GLU A 59 -4.29 4.99 -6.80
C GLU A 59 -5.29 3.83 -6.64
N ASN A 60 -6.58 4.14 -6.79
CA ASN A 60 -7.64 3.14 -6.65
C ASN A 60 -8.06 2.52 -7.98
N ARG A 61 -7.84 3.20 -9.10
CA ARG A 61 -8.29 2.79 -10.43
C ARG A 61 -7.13 2.81 -11.40
N PRO A 62 -6.78 1.67 -12.02
CA PRO A 62 -5.62 1.58 -12.89
C PRO A 62 -5.73 2.48 -14.12
N GLU A 63 -6.93 2.75 -14.65
CA GLU A 63 -7.12 3.63 -15.80
C GLU A 63 -6.88 5.11 -15.46
N GLU A 64 -7.28 5.55 -14.27
CA GLU A 64 -6.95 6.89 -13.76
C GLU A 64 -5.46 6.99 -13.50
N GLY A 65 -4.89 5.94 -12.87
CA GLY A 65 -3.46 5.82 -12.63
C GLY A 65 -2.64 5.92 -13.92
N GLN A 66 -3.02 5.20 -14.98
CA GLN A 66 -2.30 5.22 -16.25
C GLN A 66 -2.10 6.64 -16.81
N LYS A 67 -3.17 7.42 -16.85
CA LYS A 67 -3.10 8.81 -17.34
C LYS A 67 -2.26 9.68 -16.43
N LYS A 68 -2.51 9.58 -15.12
CA LYS A 68 -1.83 10.40 -14.11
C LYS A 68 -0.35 10.08 -14.01
N ILE A 69 0.04 8.82 -13.94
CA ILE A 69 1.44 8.38 -13.89
C ILE A 69 2.20 8.95 -15.09
N SER A 70 1.66 8.79 -16.30
CA SER A 70 2.28 9.33 -17.52
C SER A 70 2.46 10.86 -17.45
N GLN A 71 1.44 11.58 -17.00
CA GLN A 71 1.50 13.04 -16.87
C GLN A 71 2.51 13.48 -15.80
N VAL A 72 2.52 12.86 -14.64
CA VAL A 72 3.47 13.14 -13.56
C VAL A 72 4.91 12.89 -14.02
N MET A 73 5.16 11.78 -14.72
CA MET A 73 6.48 11.47 -15.24
C MET A 73 6.94 12.52 -16.27
N GLN A 74 6.05 12.97 -17.18
CA GLN A 74 6.36 14.06 -18.10
C GLN A 74 6.71 15.36 -17.38
N LEU A 75 5.97 15.70 -16.32
CA LEU A 75 6.23 16.91 -15.54
C LEU A 75 7.57 16.85 -14.79
N ILE A 76 7.95 15.68 -14.27
CA ILE A 76 9.24 15.50 -13.54
C ILE A 76 10.43 15.49 -14.51
N THR A 77 10.33 14.78 -15.65
CA THR A 77 11.47 14.54 -16.53
C THR A 77 11.62 15.58 -17.64
N GLY A 78 10.59 16.40 -17.89
CA GLY A 78 10.57 17.35 -19.01
C GLY A 78 10.52 16.70 -20.41
N GLY A 79 10.30 15.36 -20.49
CA GLY A 79 10.32 14.58 -21.72
C GLY A 79 9.15 13.59 -21.82
N PRO A 80 8.99 12.89 -22.98
CA PRO A 80 7.98 11.86 -23.10
C PRO A 80 8.21 10.76 -22.06
N ALA A 81 7.14 10.35 -21.38
CA ALA A 81 7.19 9.36 -20.32
C ALA A 81 7.89 8.07 -20.78
N ALA A 82 8.96 7.66 -20.10
CA ALA A 82 9.46 6.29 -20.19
C ALA A 82 8.34 5.34 -19.75
N ALA A 83 8.21 4.21 -20.45
CA ALA A 83 7.16 3.23 -20.13
C ALA A 83 7.30 2.80 -18.65
N PRO A 84 6.24 2.89 -17.83
CA PRO A 84 6.25 2.33 -16.50
C PRO A 84 6.44 0.81 -16.61
N GLY A 85 7.19 0.21 -15.71
CA GLY A 85 7.44 -1.25 -15.71
C GLY A 85 8.85 -1.69 -16.13
N ALA A 86 9.74 -0.78 -16.52
CA ALA A 86 11.17 -1.07 -16.64
C ALA A 86 11.89 -0.76 -15.31
N ALA A 87 11.42 -1.30 -14.21
CA ALA A 87 12.26 -1.44 -13.03
C ALA A 87 13.28 -2.53 -13.34
N GLY A 88 14.46 -2.11 -13.80
CA GLY A 88 15.63 -2.99 -13.87
C GLY A 88 15.79 -3.64 -12.51
N GLY A 89 16.03 -4.95 -12.51
CA GLY A 89 16.28 -5.71 -11.30
C GLY A 89 17.26 -4.97 -10.41
N VAL A 90 16.82 -4.69 -9.19
CA VAL A 90 17.70 -4.16 -8.15
C VAL A 90 18.60 -5.32 -7.81
N GLU A 91 19.87 -5.26 -8.21
CA GLU A 91 20.88 -6.21 -7.74
C GLU A 91 20.85 -6.20 -6.21
N ASP A 92 20.82 -7.41 -5.62
CA ASP A 92 20.92 -7.63 -4.18
C ASP A 92 22.22 -7.01 -3.66
N ALA A 93 22.18 -5.75 -3.28
CA ALA A 93 23.18 -5.17 -2.43
C ALA A 93 22.92 -5.72 -1.03
N ALA A 94 23.75 -6.67 -0.61
CA ALA A 94 23.77 -7.24 0.72
C ALA A 94 23.77 -6.12 1.76
N VAL A 95 22.68 -5.97 2.48
CA VAL A 95 22.51 -5.01 3.57
C VAL A 95 23.28 -5.55 4.78
N PRO A 96 24.29 -4.82 5.32
CA PRO A 96 24.87 -5.17 6.61
C PRO A 96 23.80 -5.00 7.69
N GLY A 97 23.66 -6.01 8.56
CA GLY A 97 22.64 -6.08 9.59
C GLY A 97 22.53 -4.82 10.45
N GLY A 98 21.32 -4.27 10.44
CA GLY A 98 20.87 -3.18 11.27
C GLY A 98 19.38 -3.01 11.02
N GLU A 99 18.55 -3.05 12.09
CA GLU A 99 17.07 -3.06 12.07
C GLU A 99 16.40 -1.77 11.57
N ALA A 100 17.09 -0.88 10.86
CA ALA A 100 16.60 0.41 10.42
C ALA A 100 16.66 0.53 8.90
N ALA A 101 15.66 0.03 8.16
CA ALA A 101 15.45 0.42 6.76
C ALA A 101 14.13 -0.12 6.15
N HIS A 102 12.97 0.23 6.69
CA HIS A 102 11.70 -0.12 6.01
C HIS A 102 11.35 0.83 4.84
N GLN A 103 11.96 2.00 4.75
CA GLN A 103 11.66 2.96 3.67
C GLN A 103 12.30 2.60 2.33
N ASP A 104 13.37 1.81 2.30
CA ASP A 104 14.15 1.52 1.10
C ASP A 104 13.78 0.22 0.36
N THR A 105 12.82 -0.56 0.87
CA THR A 105 12.47 -1.87 0.29
C THR A 105 11.85 -1.80 -1.10
N TRP A 106 11.44 -0.63 -1.58
CA TRP A 106 10.85 -0.46 -2.92
C TRP A 106 11.55 0.59 -3.78
N GLY A 107 12.82 0.88 -3.48
CA GLY A 107 13.70 1.71 -4.28
C GLY A 107 13.27 3.19 -4.32
N ILE A 108 13.82 4.00 -3.41
CA ILE A 108 13.71 5.46 -3.52
C ILE A 108 14.61 5.88 -4.69
N GLY A 109 14.02 5.90 -5.88
CA GLY A 109 14.67 6.39 -7.08
C GLY A 109 14.29 7.84 -7.39
N GLU A 110 14.72 8.30 -8.55
CA GLU A 110 14.40 9.63 -9.10
C GLU A 110 12.95 9.74 -9.59
N ARG A 111 12.07 8.78 -9.26
CA ARG A 111 10.68 8.72 -9.67
C ARG A 111 9.73 8.32 -8.52
N PRO A 112 8.45 8.72 -8.58
CA PRO A 112 7.43 8.27 -7.65
C PRO A 112 7.26 6.75 -7.64
N VAL A 113 7.04 6.16 -6.46
CA VAL A 113 6.61 4.78 -6.27
C VAL A 113 5.08 4.73 -6.26
N TRP A 114 4.51 3.93 -7.16
CA TRP A 114 3.07 3.86 -7.35
C TRP A 114 2.47 2.60 -6.74
N HIS A 115 1.49 2.79 -5.85
CA HIS A 115 0.79 1.74 -5.13
C HIS A 115 -0.62 1.56 -5.68
N MET A 116 -0.95 0.34 -6.13
CA MET A 116 -2.33 -0.04 -6.40
C MET A 116 -3.02 -0.39 -5.08
N ILE A 117 -3.97 0.43 -4.64
CA ILE A 117 -4.64 0.28 -3.35
C ILE A 117 -6.15 0.02 -3.46
N GLY A 118 -6.70 -0.03 -4.67
CA GLY A 118 -8.11 -0.30 -4.92
C GLY A 118 -8.36 -1.69 -5.47
N HIS A 119 -9.60 -2.17 -5.38
CA HIS A 119 -10.01 -3.50 -5.85
C HIS A 119 -9.65 -3.72 -7.33
N ILE A 120 -9.04 -4.87 -7.63
CA ILE A 120 -8.56 -5.22 -8.97
C ILE A 120 -9.59 -6.08 -9.70
N GLN A 121 -10.16 -5.52 -10.75
CA GLN A 121 -10.97 -6.31 -11.68
C GLN A 121 -10.07 -7.22 -12.53
N SER A 122 -10.48 -8.48 -12.72
CA SER A 122 -9.67 -9.50 -13.41
C SER A 122 -9.17 -9.09 -14.81
N ARG A 123 -9.94 -8.30 -15.56
CA ARG A 123 -9.54 -7.79 -16.88
C ARG A 123 -8.46 -6.72 -16.84
N LYS A 124 -8.23 -6.12 -15.65
CA LYS A 124 -7.29 -5.01 -15.43
C LYS A 124 -5.96 -5.46 -14.82
N ALA A 125 -5.83 -6.72 -14.43
CA ALA A 125 -4.62 -7.23 -13.82
C ALA A 125 -3.36 -6.98 -14.67
N GLY A 126 -3.46 -7.08 -16.00
CA GLY A 126 -2.34 -6.77 -16.90
C GLY A 126 -1.92 -5.30 -16.85
N LEU A 127 -2.89 -4.37 -16.79
CA LEU A 127 -2.62 -2.95 -16.66
C LEU A 127 -2.02 -2.61 -15.29
N VAL A 128 -2.51 -3.25 -14.21
CA VAL A 128 -1.96 -3.09 -12.87
C VAL A 128 -0.49 -3.51 -12.84
N ALA A 129 -0.17 -4.69 -13.35
CA ALA A 129 1.20 -5.21 -13.38
C ALA A 129 2.19 -4.35 -14.19
N SER A 130 1.71 -3.57 -15.16
CA SER A 130 2.56 -2.70 -15.99
C SER A 130 2.73 -1.28 -15.45
N LEU A 131 1.92 -0.87 -14.46
CA LEU A 131 1.86 0.53 -14.01
C LEU A 131 2.30 0.74 -12.56
N PHE A 132 2.08 -0.27 -11.72
CA PHE A 132 2.24 -0.11 -10.29
C PHE A 132 3.45 -0.90 -9.78
N ASP A 133 4.18 -0.27 -8.89
CA ASP A 133 5.36 -0.85 -8.26
C ASP A 133 4.99 -1.81 -7.12
N VAL A 134 3.85 -1.55 -6.45
CA VAL A 134 3.36 -2.34 -5.31
C VAL A 134 1.84 -2.52 -5.41
N VAL A 135 1.35 -3.72 -5.11
CA VAL A 135 -0.09 -4.02 -5.06
C VAL A 135 -0.51 -4.33 -3.64
N HIS A 136 -1.41 -3.51 -3.06
CA HIS A 136 -1.92 -3.71 -1.69
C HIS A 136 -3.20 -4.56 -1.63
N SER A 137 -3.94 -4.62 -2.72
CA SER A 137 -5.30 -5.14 -2.78
C SER A 137 -5.40 -6.51 -3.45
N LEU A 138 -4.45 -7.41 -3.15
CA LEU A 138 -4.51 -8.78 -3.64
C LEU A 138 -5.47 -9.59 -2.78
N ASP A 139 -6.69 -9.79 -3.25
CA ASP A 139 -7.83 -10.28 -2.49
C ASP A 139 -8.24 -11.73 -2.83
N ARG A 140 -7.63 -12.36 -3.83
CA ARG A 140 -7.98 -13.72 -4.28
C ARG A 140 -6.97 -14.33 -5.25
N LEU A 141 -6.87 -15.65 -5.24
CA LEU A 141 -5.95 -16.44 -6.05
C LEU A 141 -6.05 -16.12 -7.57
N ARG A 142 -7.26 -15.92 -8.09
CA ARG A 142 -7.46 -15.62 -9.52
C ARG A 142 -6.77 -14.34 -9.98
N ILE A 143 -6.71 -13.33 -9.13
CA ILE A 143 -5.97 -12.09 -9.42
C ILE A 143 -4.48 -12.34 -9.32
N ALA A 144 -4.04 -13.05 -8.27
CA ALA A 144 -2.64 -13.44 -8.09
C ALA A 144 -2.09 -14.16 -9.33
N GLN A 145 -2.79 -15.17 -9.83
CA GLN A 145 -2.41 -15.91 -11.06
C GLN A 145 -2.24 -15.00 -12.28
N LYS A 146 -3.12 -14.00 -12.43
CA LYS A 146 -3.03 -13.06 -13.55
C LYS A 146 -1.86 -12.07 -13.41
N LEU A 147 -1.60 -11.59 -12.21
CA LEU A 147 -0.45 -10.74 -11.93
C LEU A 147 0.85 -11.52 -12.13
N SER A 148 0.94 -12.74 -11.59
CA SER A 148 2.07 -13.65 -11.77
C SER A 148 2.39 -13.90 -13.26
N ALA A 149 1.40 -14.27 -14.05
CA ALA A 149 1.59 -14.50 -15.49
C ALA A 149 2.12 -13.25 -16.22
N ARG A 150 1.73 -12.05 -15.77
CA ARG A 150 2.20 -10.78 -16.35
C ARG A 150 3.60 -10.42 -15.89
N ALA A 151 3.88 -10.63 -14.61
CA ALA A 151 5.21 -10.43 -14.04
C ALA A 151 6.27 -11.30 -14.75
N LEU A 152 5.97 -12.59 -14.93
CA LEU A 152 6.81 -13.53 -15.68
C LEU A 152 7.04 -13.08 -17.12
N GLY A 153 5.96 -12.67 -17.81
CA GLY A 153 6.07 -12.20 -19.20
C GLY A 153 6.88 -10.91 -19.34
N ALA A 154 6.99 -10.12 -18.27
CA ALA A 154 7.80 -8.90 -18.22
C ALA A 154 9.19 -9.11 -17.62
N GLY A 155 9.51 -10.31 -17.10
CA GLY A 155 10.77 -10.61 -16.46
C GLY A 155 10.98 -9.83 -15.14
N CYS A 156 9.89 -9.52 -14.41
CA CYS A 156 9.94 -8.76 -13.16
C CYS A 156 9.25 -9.51 -12.02
N GLU A 157 9.46 -9.02 -10.81
CA GLU A 157 8.76 -9.46 -9.61
C GLU A 157 7.90 -8.31 -9.09
N ILE A 158 6.66 -8.59 -8.70
CA ILE A 158 5.71 -7.60 -8.19
C ILE A 158 5.52 -7.81 -6.69
N PRO A 159 5.93 -6.85 -5.83
CA PRO A 159 5.59 -6.85 -4.42
C PRO A 159 4.07 -6.75 -4.22
N VAL A 160 3.50 -7.68 -3.44
CA VAL A 160 2.07 -7.73 -3.17
C VAL A 160 1.78 -7.83 -1.69
N LEU A 161 0.72 -7.18 -1.24
CA LEU A 161 0.13 -7.38 0.09
C LEU A 161 -1.21 -8.09 -0.09
N LEU A 162 -1.49 -9.03 0.80
CA LEU A 162 -2.75 -9.76 0.81
C LEU A 162 -3.82 -8.93 1.52
N GLU A 163 -4.89 -8.57 0.80
CA GLU A 163 -6.03 -7.89 1.41
C GLU A 163 -6.83 -8.88 2.24
N CYS A 164 -6.90 -8.65 3.56
CA CYS A 164 -7.60 -9.50 4.51
C CYS A 164 -8.78 -8.75 5.14
N ASN A 165 -9.97 -9.34 5.06
CA ASN A 165 -11.16 -8.83 5.75
C ASN A 165 -11.22 -9.43 7.14
N VAL A 166 -10.62 -8.75 8.11
CA VAL A 166 -10.65 -9.09 9.54
C VAL A 166 -11.78 -8.37 10.28
N SER A 167 -12.42 -7.35 9.67
CA SER A 167 -13.52 -6.60 10.27
C SER A 167 -14.88 -7.28 10.20
N GLY A 168 -15.04 -8.23 9.28
CA GLY A 168 -16.30 -8.93 9.07
C GLY A 168 -17.37 -8.17 8.29
N GLU A 169 -17.09 -6.96 7.81
CA GLU A 169 -18.03 -6.24 6.96
C GLU A 169 -18.21 -6.95 5.61
N ALA A 170 -19.44 -7.34 5.30
CA ALA A 170 -19.77 -8.06 4.06
C ALA A 170 -19.50 -7.26 2.79
N SER A 171 -19.44 -5.94 2.89
CA SER A 171 -19.16 -5.02 1.77
C SER A 171 -17.68 -4.94 1.40
N LYS A 172 -16.77 -5.48 2.21
CA LYS A 172 -15.32 -5.42 1.99
C LYS A 172 -14.81 -6.64 1.28
N PHE A 173 -13.83 -6.39 0.40
CA PHE A 173 -13.07 -7.42 -0.30
C PHE A 173 -11.98 -8.01 0.62
N GLY A 174 -11.27 -8.99 0.12
CA GLY A 174 -10.16 -9.62 0.81
C GLY A 174 -10.41 -11.07 1.20
N TYR A 175 -9.35 -11.76 1.59
CA TYR A 175 -9.42 -13.08 2.19
C TYR A 175 -10.25 -13.00 3.47
N ARG A 176 -11.25 -13.88 3.60
CA ARG A 176 -12.10 -13.90 4.79
C ARG A 176 -11.30 -14.34 6.00
N ALA A 177 -11.10 -13.43 6.94
CA ALA A 177 -10.29 -13.67 8.13
C ALA A 177 -10.96 -13.23 9.44
N VAL A 178 -12.28 -12.95 9.43
CA VAL A 178 -13.00 -12.57 10.64
C VAL A 178 -13.10 -13.75 11.60
N GLY A 179 -12.65 -13.58 12.85
CA GLY A 179 -12.68 -14.61 13.90
C GLY A 179 -11.63 -15.72 13.73
N TRP A 180 -10.63 -15.51 12.89
CA TRP A 180 -9.53 -16.46 12.65
C TRP A 180 -8.83 -16.89 13.96
N GLU A 181 -8.80 -16.04 14.97
CA GLU A 181 -8.18 -16.27 16.27
C GLU A 181 -8.77 -17.50 16.99
N HIS A 182 -10.06 -17.75 16.76
CA HIS A 182 -10.84 -18.78 17.46
C HIS A 182 -11.31 -19.92 16.55
N ASP A 183 -11.06 -19.83 15.24
CA ASP A 183 -11.50 -20.81 14.23
C ASP A 183 -10.30 -21.53 13.59
N ALA A 184 -10.03 -22.75 14.05
CA ALA A 184 -8.93 -23.57 13.51
C ALA A 184 -9.16 -23.99 12.06
N VAL A 185 -10.43 -24.16 11.63
CA VAL A 185 -10.76 -24.53 10.25
C VAL A 185 -10.48 -23.34 9.33
N LEU A 186 -10.89 -22.15 9.76
CA LEU A 186 -10.61 -20.93 9.01
C LEU A 186 -9.10 -20.66 8.91
N ARG A 187 -8.33 -20.87 9.99
CA ARG A 187 -6.86 -20.76 9.94
C ARG A 187 -6.23 -21.69 8.93
N ALA A 188 -6.68 -22.95 8.90
CA ALA A 188 -6.18 -23.93 7.93
C ALA A 188 -6.54 -23.52 6.48
N ALA A 189 -7.76 -23.08 6.24
CA ALA A 189 -8.20 -22.61 4.94
C ALA A 189 -7.40 -21.37 4.46
N LEU A 190 -7.20 -20.38 5.34
CA LEU A 190 -6.38 -19.20 5.04
C LEU A 190 -4.94 -19.57 4.70
N ARG A 191 -4.33 -20.48 5.50
CA ARG A 191 -2.97 -20.96 5.21
C ARG A 191 -2.88 -21.60 3.82
N ASP A 192 -3.84 -22.46 3.49
CA ASP A 192 -3.83 -23.19 2.21
C ASP A 192 -4.09 -22.26 1.02
N GLU A 193 -4.99 -21.27 1.14
CA GLU A 193 -5.24 -20.25 0.10
C GLU A 193 -4.03 -19.34 -0.09
N ILE A 194 -3.44 -18.87 1.01
CA ILE A 194 -2.27 -17.98 0.99
C ILE A 194 -1.03 -18.73 0.47
N GLY A 195 -0.86 -20.01 0.85
CA GLY A 195 0.21 -20.86 0.34
C GLY A 195 0.19 -20.95 -1.18
N GLN A 196 -0.99 -21.12 -1.78
CA GLN A 196 -1.12 -21.12 -3.24
C GLN A 196 -0.70 -19.80 -3.90
N VAL A 197 -0.85 -18.68 -3.21
CA VAL A 197 -0.38 -17.37 -3.73
C VAL A 197 1.12 -17.23 -3.59
N ILE A 198 1.68 -17.67 -2.46
CA ILE A 198 3.13 -17.65 -2.18
C ILE A 198 3.90 -18.45 -3.23
N ASP A 199 3.36 -19.57 -3.67
CA ASP A 199 3.98 -20.46 -4.66
C ASP A 199 3.93 -19.90 -6.10
N LEU A 200 3.24 -18.78 -6.33
CA LEU A 200 3.17 -18.18 -7.68
C LEU A 200 4.46 -17.41 -8.01
N PRO A 201 5.16 -17.78 -9.08
CA PRO A 201 6.38 -17.10 -9.49
C PRO A 201 6.09 -15.66 -9.97
N GLY A 202 7.06 -14.77 -9.80
CA GLY A 202 6.93 -13.35 -10.18
C GLY A 202 6.08 -12.50 -9.23
N LEU A 203 5.64 -13.06 -8.10
CA LEU A 203 5.01 -12.31 -7.01
C LEU A 203 5.87 -12.44 -5.75
N LYS A 204 6.06 -11.31 -5.05
CA LYS A 204 6.70 -11.25 -3.74
C LYS A 204 5.65 -10.89 -2.69
N VAL A 205 5.16 -11.88 -1.97
CA VAL A 205 4.24 -11.63 -0.85
C VAL A 205 5.02 -10.96 0.28
N SER A 206 4.75 -9.66 0.50
CA SER A 206 5.51 -8.80 1.41
C SER A 206 4.77 -8.50 2.72
N GLY A 207 3.49 -8.82 2.81
CA GLY A 207 2.69 -8.55 4.01
C GLY A 207 1.20 -8.58 3.79
N LEU A 208 0.47 -7.93 4.69
CA LEU A 208 -0.99 -7.89 4.71
C LEU A 208 -1.53 -6.46 4.57
N MET A 209 -2.77 -6.37 4.09
CA MET A 209 -3.52 -5.11 4.05
C MET A 209 -4.93 -5.32 4.61
N THR A 210 -5.46 -4.31 5.28
CA THR A 210 -6.88 -4.22 5.62
C THR A 210 -7.42 -2.81 5.52
N MET A 211 -8.75 -2.71 5.45
CA MET A 211 -9.49 -1.46 5.61
C MET A 211 -10.41 -1.59 6.82
N ALA A 212 -10.20 -0.73 7.81
CA ALA A 212 -11.09 -0.66 8.97
C ALA A 212 -12.47 -0.07 8.60
N PRO A 213 -13.52 -0.37 9.36
CA PRO A 213 -14.80 0.33 9.28
C PRO A 213 -14.64 1.83 9.49
N ILE A 214 -15.60 2.61 9.02
CA ILE A 214 -15.68 4.02 9.39
C ILE A 214 -16.27 4.08 10.79
N ALA A 215 -15.54 4.68 11.72
CA ALA A 215 -15.95 4.90 13.09
C ALA A 215 -15.88 6.39 13.46
N GLU A 216 -16.64 6.80 14.46
CA GLU A 216 -16.58 8.17 15.01
C GLU A 216 -15.35 8.31 15.91
N ASP A 217 -15.08 7.30 16.74
CA ASP A 217 -13.88 7.21 17.56
C ASP A 217 -12.87 6.27 16.87
N PRO A 218 -11.64 6.74 16.54
CA PRO A 218 -10.58 5.90 15.97
C PRO A 218 -10.22 4.68 16.84
N GLU A 219 -10.45 4.74 18.15
CA GLU A 219 -10.20 3.62 19.06
C GLU A 219 -11.13 2.43 18.81
N ASP A 220 -12.34 2.64 18.31
CA ASP A 220 -13.29 1.58 17.99
C ASP A 220 -12.76 0.61 16.93
N VAL A 221 -11.81 1.06 16.09
CA VAL A 221 -11.23 0.22 15.03
C VAL A 221 -9.89 -0.41 15.41
N ARG A 222 -9.34 -0.10 16.59
CA ARG A 222 -8.11 -0.72 17.11
C ARG A 222 -8.14 -2.26 17.06
N PRO A 223 -9.23 -2.95 17.45
CA PRO A 223 -9.30 -4.41 17.38
C PRO A 223 -9.07 -4.98 15.97
N VAL A 224 -9.46 -4.24 14.92
CA VAL A 224 -9.23 -4.64 13.51
C VAL A 224 -7.73 -4.64 13.19
N PHE A 225 -6.99 -3.65 13.66
CA PHE A 225 -5.54 -3.56 13.44
C PHE A 225 -4.77 -4.60 14.26
N VAL A 226 -5.18 -4.82 15.50
CA VAL A 226 -4.65 -5.89 16.36
C VAL A 226 -4.84 -7.26 15.71
N SER A 227 -6.05 -7.53 15.18
CA SER A 227 -6.36 -8.80 14.51
C SER A 227 -5.49 -9.00 13.25
N LEU A 228 -5.31 -7.96 12.43
CA LEU A 228 -4.44 -8.06 11.25
C LEU A 228 -2.97 -8.31 11.63
N ARG A 229 -2.46 -7.63 12.66
CA ARG A 229 -1.11 -7.85 13.18
C ARG A 229 -0.93 -9.29 13.64
N GLY A 230 -1.87 -9.80 14.45
CA GLY A 230 -1.84 -11.18 14.91
C GLY A 230 -1.88 -12.19 13.77
N LEU A 231 -2.70 -11.94 12.73
CA LEU A 231 -2.73 -12.79 11.52
C LEU A 231 -1.38 -12.81 10.80
N ARG A 232 -0.72 -11.64 10.64
CA ARG A 232 0.63 -11.57 10.08
C ARG A 232 1.61 -12.41 10.89
N ASP A 233 1.57 -12.32 12.21
CA ASP A 233 2.50 -13.05 13.08
C ASP A 233 2.28 -14.55 12.98
N LEU A 234 1.03 -15.01 12.92
CA LEU A 234 0.68 -16.40 12.63
C LEU A 234 1.24 -16.86 11.27
N LEU A 235 1.09 -16.04 10.21
CA LEU A 235 1.58 -16.40 8.89
C LEU A 235 3.11 -16.47 8.84
N ARG A 236 3.82 -15.62 9.58
CA ARG A 236 5.28 -15.72 9.74
C ARG A 236 5.72 -17.06 10.34
N GLU A 237 4.98 -17.55 11.33
CA GLU A 237 5.25 -18.87 11.93
C GLU A 237 5.00 -20.00 10.92
N GLN A 238 3.95 -19.89 10.12
CA GLN A 238 3.56 -20.90 9.14
C GLN A 238 4.43 -20.91 7.88
N PHE A 239 4.97 -19.75 7.49
CA PHE A 239 5.81 -19.56 6.31
C PHE A 239 7.15 -18.88 6.70
N PRO A 240 8.04 -19.56 7.42
CA PRO A 240 9.23 -18.96 8.02
C PRO A 240 10.27 -18.45 7.01
N HIS A 241 10.13 -18.79 5.74
CA HIS A 241 10.94 -18.28 4.64
C HIS A 241 10.48 -16.91 4.13
N LEU A 242 9.34 -16.40 4.62
CA LEU A 242 8.79 -15.08 4.27
C LEU A 242 8.77 -14.16 5.49
N ALA A 243 9.23 -12.94 5.28
CA ALA A 243 9.29 -11.96 6.36
C ALA A 243 7.92 -11.38 6.72
N PHE A 244 6.96 -11.30 5.80
CA PHE A 244 5.68 -10.58 5.97
C PHE A 244 5.89 -9.23 6.66
N SER A 245 6.84 -8.45 6.14
CA SER A 245 7.35 -7.24 6.81
C SER A 245 6.32 -6.13 6.94
N HIS A 246 5.33 -6.11 6.04
CA HIS A 246 4.45 -4.97 5.89
C HIS A 246 3.03 -5.21 6.39
N LEU A 247 2.51 -4.19 7.10
CA LEU A 247 1.11 -4.03 7.46
C LEU A 247 0.60 -2.72 6.86
N SER A 248 -0.20 -2.82 5.78
CA SER A 248 -0.88 -1.68 5.18
C SER A 248 -2.25 -1.50 5.81
N MET A 249 -2.34 -0.60 6.77
CA MET A 249 -3.56 -0.29 7.50
C MET A 249 -3.52 1.14 8.02
N GLY A 250 -4.67 1.75 8.25
CA GLY A 250 -4.78 3.16 8.63
C GLY A 250 -4.98 4.11 7.44
N MET A 251 -5.96 4.99 7.61
CA MET A 251 -6.36 6.06 6.70
C MET A 251 -6.50 7.38 7.46
N THR A 252 -6.98 8.42 6.81
CA THR A 252 -7.07 9.78 7.39
C THR A 252 -7.69 9.86 8.79
N ALA A 253 -8.62 8.98 9.13
CA ALA A 253 -9.35 9.04 10.40
C ALA A 253 -8.75 8.18 11.52
N ASP A 254 -7.89 7.22 11.19
CA ASP A 254 -7.50 6.14 12.10
C ASP A 254 -6.02 5.73 11.98
N TYR A 255 -5.21 6.48 11.21
CA TYR A 255 -3.82 6.09 10.95
C TYR A 255 -2.92 6.14 12.19
N GLU A 256 -3.21 7.00 13.16
CA GLU A 256 -2.42 7.07 14.41
C GLU A 256 -2.57 5.79 15.21
N VAL A 257 -3.82 5.35 15.41
CA VAL A 257 -4.12 4.06 16.06
C VAL A 257 -3.51 2.90 15.26
N ALA A 258 -3.56 2.96 13.92
CA ALA A 258 -2.92 1.94 13.10
C ALA A 258 -1.40 1.91 13.27
N VAL A 259 -0.73 3.07 13.40
CA VAL A 259 0.71 3.19 13.67
C VAL A 259 1.05 2.58 15.03
N GLU A 260 0.29 2.89 16.06
CA GLU A 260 0.46 2.30 17.40
C GLU A 260 0.32 0.77 17.35
N GLU A 261 -0.57 0.24 16.52
CA GLU A 261 -0.79 -1.19 16.32
C GLU A 261 0.16 -1.85 15.30
N GLY A 262 1.20 -1.14 14.86
CA GLY A 262 2.27 -1.73 14.06
C GLY A 262 2.12 -1.55 12.56
N ALA A 263 1.28 -0.63 12.06
CA ALA A 263 1.27 -0.27 10.64
C ALA A 263 2.67 0.11 10.16
N THR A 264 3.06 -0.41 9.00
CA THR A 264 4.28 -0.01 8.29
C THR A 264 3.97 0.82 7.05
N LEU A 265 2.70 0.82 6.62
CA LEU A 265 2.19 1.64 5.52
C LEU A 265 0.84 2.24 5.93
N VAL A 266 0.75 3.57 5.92
CA VAL A 266 -0.51 4.28 6.11
C VAL A 266 -0.93 4.96 4.81
N ARG A 267 -2.25 4.99 4.50
CA ARG A 267 -2.78 5.47 3.22
C ARG A 267 -3.64 6.71 3.43
N ILE A 268 -3.05 7.88 3.24
CA ILE A 268 -3.66 9.16 3.60
C ILE A 268 -3.93 10.00 2.36
N GLY A 269 -5.17 10.46 2.18
CA GLY A 269 -5.57 11.29 1.04
C GLY A 269 -6.06 12.67 1.47
N ARG A 270 -7.20 12.73 2.13
CA ARG A 270 -7.88 13.99 2.46
C ARG A 270 -7.06 14.93 3.37
N ALA A 271 -6.32 14.39 4.30
CA ALA A 271 -5.46 15.19 5.16
C ALA A 271 -4.30 15.84 4.39
N ILE A 272 -3.89 15.29 3.24
CA ILE A 272 -2.80 15.83 2.40
C ILE A 272 -3.34 16.76 1.32
N PHE A 273 -4.30 16.29 0.52
CA PHE A 273 -4.76 16.97 -0.70
C PHE A 273 -6.02 17.81 -0.49
N GLY A 274 -6.61 17.79 0.72
CA GLY A 274 -7.84 18.49 1.04
C GLY A 274 -9.11 17.73 0.62
N SER A 275 -10.26 18.41 0.79
CA SER A 275 -11.57 17.88 0.38
C SER A 275 -11.68 17.88 -1.13
N ARG A 276 -12.41 16.88 -1.68
CA ARG A 276 -12.67 16.78 -3.12
C ARG A 276 -13.42 18.01 -3.60
N THR A 277 -12.85 18.79 -4.49
CA THR A 277 -13.60 19.75 -5.29
C THR A 277 -14.43 18.94 -6.29
N ILE A 278 -15.72 18.76 -5.99
CA ILE A 278 -16.66 18.16 -6.94
C ILE A 278 -16.81 19.20 -8.06
N LEU A 279 -16.00 19.10 -9.11
CA LEU A 279 -16.32 19.76 -10.37
C LEU A 279 -17.59 19.10 -10.89
N ARG A 280 -18.75 19.72 -10.60
CA ARG A 280 -19.98 19.38 -11.30
C ARG A 280 -19.73 19.68 -12.77
N SER A 281 -19.53 18.63 -13.56
CA SER A 281 -19.60 18.72 -15.03
C SER A 281 -20.99 19.29 -15.36
N LYS A 282 -21.01 20.47 -15.94
CA LYS A 282 -22.19 21.03 -16.60
C LYS A 282 -22.51 20.26 -17.85
#